data_21536dc5aa4bfaf86f8e5acbbbd782d6
#
_entry.id   21536dc5aa4bfaf86f8e5acbbbd782d6
#
_cell.length_a   1.000
_cell.length_b   1.000
_cell.length_c   1.000
_cell.angle_alpha   90.00
_cell.angle_beta   90.00
_cell.angle_gamma   90.00
#
_symmetry.space_group_name_H-M   'P 1'
#
loop_
_entity.id
_entity.type
_entity.pdbx_description
1 polymer ?
#
loop_
_entity_poly.entity_id
_entity_poly.type
_entity_poly.pdbx_seq_one_letter_code
_entity_poly.pdbx_strand_id
1 'polypeptide(L)'
;MLEFITEKVTCWEKLQQETKPIYIYGMGDGAMKIMSVFKKYGIKTSGIFASDDFVRGHYFEGFKVQKLSEVEEKEKDFAVVLAFAAGYEELVNRIKDIGRKHTLYVPDVPVIGTGLFDYDYCTEHAAELEEVYHLLADDLSKKVFSSILDFKISGDIKHLENITSTKLEIYRNIIKPNLNEHYVDLGAYNGDTIKELLEITRNKYVRIYAMEPDRKNFKKLTKYISEKDHIYAYNNAAWCIDTQLPFSSKSGRQSSLASMGTKYIESKSVDNMLDGKEATLIKMDVEGAEREALWGACQTLSLIHISEPTRRRGIS
;
A
#
# COMPACT_ATOMS: atom_id res chain seq x y z
N MET A 1 0.16 4.63 28.31
CA MET A 1 -0.04 5.16 26.95
C MET A 1 0.75 4.32 25.96
N LEU A 2 0.16 3.90 24.86
CA LEU A 2 0.73 3.08 23.76
C LEU A 2 1.30 1.72 24.21
N GLU A 3 0.74 1.07 25.22
CA GLU A 3 1.19 -0.25 25.70
C GLU A 3 1.05 -1.35 24.65
N PHE A 4 0.22 -1.11 23.63
CA PHE A 4 0.01 -2.00 22.50
C PHE A 4 1.10 -1.87 21.42
N ILE A 5 2.02 -0.90 21.51
CA ILE A 5 3.22 -0.78 20.67
C ILE A 5 4.41 -1.32 21.45
N THR A 6 5.04 -2.37 20.92
CA THR A 6 6.16 -3.06 21.57
C THR A 6 7.51 -2.59 21.05
N GLU A 7 7.58 -2.17 19.79
CA GLU A 7 8.81 -1.68 19.15
C GLU A 7 9.01 -0.18 19.41
N LYS A 8 10.22 0.16 19.85
CA LYS A 8 10.60 1.56 20.12
C LYS A 8 11.82 1.99 19.34
N VAL A 9 12.65 1.02 18.93
CA VAL A 9 13.86 1.25 18.15
C VAL A 9 13.52 1.17 16.67
N THR A 10 13.78 2.24 15.96
CA THR A 10 13.45 2.33 14.53
C THR A 10 14.33 1.42 13.67
N CYS A 11 13.82 1.06 12.50
CA CYS A 11 14.60 0.38 11.48
C CYS A 11 15.91 1.14 11.16
N TRP A 12 15.84 2.48 11.13
CA TRP A 12 16.97 3.33 10.81
C TRP A 12 18.06 3.33 11.88
N GLU A 13 17.69 3.33 13.16
CA GLU A 13 18.62 3.20 14.28
C GLU A 13 19.28 1.82 14.30
N LYS A 14 18.51 0.75 14.03
CA LYS A 14 19.05 -0.61 13.88
C LYS A 14 20.07 -0.67 12.73
N LEU A 15 19.74 -0.10 11.57
CA LEU A 15 20.63 -0.04 10.42
C LEU A 15 21.87 0.84 10.66
N GLN A 16 21.76 1.90 11.45
CA GLN A 16 22.90 2.76 11.83
C GLN A 16 23.91 2.02 12.72
N GLN A 17 23.41 1.08 13.54
CA GLN A 17 24.24 0.24 14.41
C GLN A 17 24.68 -1.08 13.76
N GLU A 18 24.23 -1.35 12.53
CA GLU A 18 24.55 -2.59 11.82
C GLU A 18 26.04 -2.62 11.47
N THR A 19 26.70 -3.73 11.81
CA THR A 19 28.13 -3.94 11.57
C THR A 19 28.42 -4.75 10.32
N LYS A 20 27.41 -5.45 9.80
CA LYS A 20 27.51 -6.25 8.58
C LYS A 20 27.47 -5.34 7.35
N PRO A 21 28.03 -5.79 6.21
CA PRO A 21 27.83 -5.12 4.94
C PRO A 21 26.34 -5.00 4.62
N ILE A 22 25.85 -3.79 4.29
CA ILE A 22 24.45 -3.53 4.00
C ILE A 22 24.23 -3.52 2.49
N TYR A 23 23.35 -4.36 1.98
CA TYR A 23 22.96 -4.43 0.59
C TYR A 23 21.47 -4.05 0.41
N ILE A 24 21.18 -3.20 -0.56
CA ILE A 24 19.80 -2.84 -0.92
C ILE A 24 19.29 -3.86 -1.94
N TYR A 25 18.17 -4.49 -1.63
CA TYR A 25 17.48 -5.39 -2.57
C TYR A 25 16.40 -4.62 -3.32
N GLY A 26 16.67 -4.35 -4.59
CA GLY A 26 15.80 -3.62 -5.50
C GLY A 26 16.43 -2.33 -6.01
N MET A 27 15.87 -1.80 -7.10
CA MET A 27 16.33 -0.63 -7.83
C MET A 27 15.13 0.11 -8.40
N GLY A 28 14.73 1.17 -7.78
CA GLY A 28 13.57 1.96 -8.16
C GLY A 28 13.32 3.08 -7.17
N ASP A 29 12.12 3.63 -7.16
CA ASP A 29 11.73 4.75 -6.31
C ASP A 29 11.96 4.44 -4.82
N GLY A 30 11.61 3.24 -4.36
CA GLY A 30 11.85 2.81 -2.98
C GLY A 30 13.34 2.82 -2.62
N ALA A 31 14.20 2.33 -3.50
CA ALA A 31 15.65 2.35 -3.28
C ALA A 31 16.19 3.78 -3.22
N MET A 32 15.75 4.69 -4.09
CA MET A 32 16.15 6.10 -4.04
C MET A 32 15.74 6.76 -2.72
N LYS A 33 14.52 6.50 -2.25
CA LYS A 33 14.01 7.01 -0.97
C LYS A 33 14.84 6.47 0.21
N ILE A 34 15.10 5.18 0.25
CA ILE A 34 15.95 4.53 1.27
C ILE A 34 17.36 5.13 1.26
N MET A 35 17.98 5.29 0.10
CA MET A 35 19.31 5.91 -0.02
C MET A 35 19.32 7.35 0.44
N SER A 36 18.25 8.11 0.22
CA SER A 36 18.10 9.46 0.75
C SER A 36 18.08 9.46 2.29
N VAL A 37 17.37 8.52 2.91
CA VAL A 37 17.36 8.35 4.37
C VAL A 37 18.72 7.88 4.87
N PHE A 38 19.38 6.93 4.19
CA PHE A 38 20.74 6.48 4.51
C PHE A 38 21.71 7.66 4.58
N LYS A 39 21.64 8.57 3.60
CA LYS A 39 22.46 9.79 3.60
C LYS A 39 22.19 10.66 4.84
N LYS A 40 20.91 10.80 5.24
CA LYS A 40 20.52 11.57 6.43
C LYS A 40 21.09 10.97 7.73
N TYR A 41 21.08 9.64 7.85
CA TYR A 41 21.50 8.90 9.04
C TYR A 41 22.99 8.48 8.99
N GLY A 42 23.74 8.81 7.93
CA GLY A 42 25.12 8.40 7.76
C GLY A 42 25.33 6.90 7.54
N ILE A 43 24.27 6.18 7.09
CA ILE A 43 24.31 4.74 6.81
C ILE A 43 24.99 4.51 5.46
N LYS A 44 25.92 3.57 5.40
CA LYS A 44 26.65 3.23 4.17
C LYS A 44 26.10 1.95 3.57
N THR A 45 25.74 1.98 2.29
CA THR A 45 25.45 0.75 1.55
C THR A 45 26.71 0.18 0.91
N SER A 46 26.87 -1.14 0.95
CA SER A 46 27.96 -1.89 0.31
C SER A 46 27.65 -2.24 -1.14
N GLY A 47 26.37 -2.23 -1.53
CA GLY A 47 25.96 -2.52 -2.89
C GLY A 47 24.46 -2.61 -3.05
N ILE A 48 24.06 -2.87 -4.29
CA ILE A 48 22.67 -3.05 -4.68
C ILE A 48 22.55 -4.33 -5.47
N PHE A 49 21.54 -5.14 -5.16
CA PHE A 49 21.26 -6.34 -5.92
C PHE A 49 19.78 -6.45 -6.32
N ALA A 50 19.52 -7.28 -7.30
CA ALA A 50 18.18 -7.65 -7.72
C ALA A 50 18.09 -9.18 -7.86
N SER A 51 16.87 -9.70 -8.02
CA SER A 51 16.67 -11.10 -8.37
C SER A 51 17.39 -11.40 -9.69
N ASP A 52 18.01 -12.57 -9.79
CA ASP A 52 18.92 -12.93 -10.88
C ASP A 52 18.33 -12.71 -12.28
N ASP A 53 17.04 -12.95 -12.45
CA ASP A 53 16.30 -12.74 -13.70
C ASP A 53 16.18 -11.25 -14.13
N PHE A 54 16.38 -10.33 -13.20
CA PHE A 54 16.27 -8.88 -13.44
C PHE A 54 17.61 -8.19 -13.63
N VAL A 55 18.73 -8.86 -13.38
CA VAL A 55 20.08 -8.28 -13.52
C VAL A 55 20.51 -8.30 -14.97
N ARG A 56 20.73 -7.10 -15.55
CA ARG A 56 21.14 -6.92 -16.96
C ARG A 56 22.44 -6.14 -17.12
N GLY A 57 23.30 -6.14 -16.08
CA GLY A 57 24.60 -5.47 -16.11
C GLY A 57 24.52 -3.92 -16.08
N HIS A 58 23.40 -3.35 -15.68
CA HIS A 58 23.21 -1.91 -15.56
C HIS A 58 23.67 -1.35 -14.21
N TYR A 59 23.76 -0.03 -14.15
CA TYR A 59 24.09 0.71 -12.94
C TYR A 59 22.86 1.41 -12.39
N PHE A 60 22.78 1.50 -11.05
CA PHE A 60 21.78 2.26 -10.36
C PHE A 60 22.45 3.10 -9.25
N GLU A 61 22.25 4.42 -9.26
CA GLU A 61 22.84 5.37 -8.29
C GLU A 61 24.35 5.16 -8.06
N GLY A 62 25.10 4.88 -9.13
CA GLY A 62 26.54 4.69 -9.10
C GLY A 62 26.99 3.27 -8.72
N PHE A 63 26.12 2.37 -8.33
CA PHE A 63 26.39 0.97 -8.04
C PHE A 63 26.09 0.08 -9.24
N LYS A 64 27.00 -0.85 -9.56
CA LYS A 64 26.68 -1.95 -10.46
C LYS A 64 25.67 -2.87 -9.77
N VAL A 65 24.53 -3.09 -10.40
CA VAL A 65 23.50 -3.99 -9.86
C VAL A 65 24.00 -5.44 -9.96
N GLN A 66 24.07 -6.10 -8.81
CA GLN A 66 24.57 -7.48 -8.67
C GLN A 66 23.41 -8.48 -8.63
N LYS A 67 23.71 -9.75 -8.87
CA LYS A 67 22.80 -10.86 -8.55
C LYS A 67 22.89 -11.17 -7.06
N LEU A 68 21.82 -11.72 -6.48
CA LEU A 68 21.89 -12.23 -5.11
C LEU A 68 22.99 -13.28 -4.96
N SER A 69 23.11 -14.21 -5.93
CA SER A 69 24.15 -15.22 -5.96
C SER A 69 25.58 -14.64 -5.94
N GLU A 70 25.84 -13.55 -6.67
CA GLU A 70 27.14 -12.86 -6.66
C GLU A 70 27.45 -12.22 -5.31
N VAL A 71 26.43 -11.72 -4.59
CA VAL A 71 26.60 -11.18 -3.24
C VAL A 71 26.89 -12.30 -2.24
N GLU A 72 26.14 -13.42 -2.30
CA GLU A 72 26.32 -14.59 -1.42
C GLU A 72 27.70 -15.28 -1.63
N GLU A 73 28.27 -15.22 -2.83
CA GLU A 73 29.62 -15.71 -3.11
C GLU A 73 30.70 -14.81 -2.47
N LYS A 74 30.47 -13.50 -2.44
CA LYS A 74 31.41 -12.50 -1.92
C LYS A 74 31.34 -12.35 -0.41
N GLU A 75 30.14 -12.33 0.14
CA GLU A 75 29.86 -12.02 1.54
C GLU A 75 29.19 -13.23 2.21
N LYS A 76 29.82 -13.75 3.26
CA LYS A 76 29.24 -14.87 4.02
C LYS A 76 28.04 -14.47 4.87
N ASP A 77 28.05 -13.24 5.36
CA ASP A 77 26.98 -12.67 6.19
C ASP A 77 26.84 -11.19 5.88
N PHE A 78 25.63 -10.77 5.60
CA PHE A 78 25.31 -9.38 5.23
C PHE A 78 23.88 -9.04 5.65
N ALA A 79 23.60 -7.74 5.75
CA ALA A 79 22.27 -7.22 5.98
C ALA A 79 21.61 -6.84 4.66
N VAL A 80 20.36 -7.18 4.51
CA VAL A 80 19.53 -6.89 3.33
C VAL A 80 18.49 -5.84 3.69
N VAL A 81 18.38 -4.81 2.87
CA VAL A 81 17.34 -3.78 2.99
C VAL A 81 16.42 -3.88 1.78
N LEU A 82 15.18 -4.30 2.02
CA LEU A 82 14.18 -4.44 0.96
C LEU A 82 13.68 -3.06 0.49
N ALA A 83 13.72 -2.82 -0.80
CA ALA A 83 13.43 -1.51 -1.39
C ALA A 83 12.22 -1.51 -2.35
N PHE A 84 11.34 -2.49 -2.24
CA PHE A 84 10.13 -2.58 -3.07
C PHE A 84 9.02 -3.34 -2.35
N ALA A 85 7.78 -3.12 -2.79
CA ALA A 85 6.63 -3.86 -2.31
C ALA A 85 6.52 -5.24 -2.98
N ALA A 86 6.20 -6.28 -2.20
CA ALA A 86 5.98 -7.63 -2.68
C ALA A 86 4.52 -8.06 -2.48
N GLY A 87 3.82 -8.31 -3.59
CA GLY A 87 2.40 -8.72 -3.57
C GLY A 87 2.15 -10.14 -4.07
N TYR A 88 3.15 -10.81 -4.64
CA TYR A 88 3.03 -12.17 -5.17
C TYR A 88 3.63 -13.17 -4.20
N GLU A 89 2.94 -14.27 -3.95
CA GLU A 89 3.31 -15.30 -2.99
C GLU A 89 4.76 -15.82 -3.20
N GLU A 90 5.15 -16.09 -4.43
CA GLU A 90 6.49 -16.53 -4.77
C GLU A 90 7.59 -15.54 -4.32
N LEU A 91 7.35 -14.24 -4.55
CA LEU A 91 8.27 -13.18 -4.17
C LEU A 91 8.33 -12.99 -2.64
N VAL A 92 7.17 -13.07 -1.98
CA VAL A 92 7.09 -13.03 -0.51
C VAL A 92 7.86 -14.19 0.11
N ASN A 93 7.71 -15.41 -0.43
CA ASN A 93 8.44 -16.58 0.04
C ASN A 93 9.95 -16.42 -0.16
N ARG A 94 10.39 -15.90 -1.30
CA ARG A 94 11.82 -15.58 -1.56
C ARG A 94 12.38 -14.56 -0.56
N ILE A 95 11.62 -13.51 -0.23
CA ILE A 95 12.03 -12.52 0.77
C ILE A 95 12.15 -13.17 2.15
N LYS A 96 11.20 -14.01 2.54
CA LYS A 96 11.26 -14.77 3.80
C LYS A 96 12.49 -15.70 3.84
N ASP A 97 12.81 -16.36 2.72
CA ASP A 97 14.00 -17.23 2.62
C ASP A 97 15.30 -16.43 2.77
N ILE A 98 15.36 -15.22 2.20
CA ILE A 98 16.48 -14.29 2.44
C ILE A 98 16.55 -13.92 3.93
N GLY A 99 15.44 -13.58 4.55
CA GLY A 99 15.38 -13.22 5.98
C GLY A 99 15.69 -14.38 6.94
N ARG A 100 15.60 -15.65 6.48
CA ARG A 100 16.06 -16.83 7.25
C ARG A 100 17.58 -17.02 7.20
N LYS A 101 18.22 -16.56 6.13
CA LYS A 101 19.66 -16.70 5.92
C LYS A 101 20.46 -15.48 6.38
N HIS A 102 19.89 -14.28 6.20
CA HIS A 102 20.54 -13.00 6.39
C HIS A 102 19.67 -12.09 7.26
N THR A 103 20.27 -11.08 7.89
CA THR A 103 19.51 -10.03 8.57
C THR A 103 18.71 -9.25 7.52
N LEU A 104 17.39 -9.19 7.66
CA LEU A 104 16.50 -8.52 6.72
C LEU A 104 15.83 -7.33 7.38
N TYR A 105 15.96 -6.18 6.77
CA TYR A 105 15.26 -4.95 7.13
C TYR A 105 14.27 -4.55 6.04
N VAL A 106 13.06 -4.22 6.42
CA VAL A 106 12.00 -3.76 5.51
C VAL A 106 11.51 -2.39 5.96
N PRO A 107 12.29 -1.32 5.67
CA PRO A 107 11.95 0.01 6.16
C PRO A 107 10.68 0.53 5.51
N ASP A 108 9.83 1.16 6.32
CA ASP A 108 8.69 1.93 5.82
C ASP A 108 9.18 3.29 5.33
N VAL A 109 9.05 3.54 4.03
CA VAL A 109 9.32 4.85 3.43
C VAL A 109 8.04 5.41 2.82
N PRO A 110 7.77 6.72 2.97
CA PRO A 110 6.51 7.27 2.51
C PRO A 110 6.36 7.17 0.99
N VAL A 111 5.19 6.77 0.52
CA VAL A 111 4.85 6.81 -0.90
C VAL A 111 4.78 8.26 -1.35
N ILE A 112 4.16 9.13 -0.53
CA ILE A 112 4.01 10.57 -0.73
C ILE A 112 4.49 11.31 0.51
N GLY A 113 5.14 12.46 0.32
CA GLY A 113 5.67 13.26 1.42
C GLY A 113 7.07 12.84 1.86
N THR A 114 7.53 13.36 2.99
CA THR A 114 8.90 13.21 3.49
C THR A 114 9.00 12.71 4.92
N GLY A 115 7.89 12.57 5.64
CA GLY A 115 7.85 12.09 7.03
C GLY A 115 8.20 10.61 7.13
N LEU A 116 8.95 10.23 8.14
CA LEU A 116 9.17 8.82 8.49
C LEU A 116 8.22 8.47 9.63
N PHE A 117 7.71 7.24 9.60
CA PHE A 117 6.92 6.71 10.69
C PHE A 117 7.88 6.07 11.71
N ASP A 118 7.89 6.63 12.92
CA ASP A 118 8.75 6.18 14.02
C ASP A 118 8.00 6.20 15.37
N TYR A 119 8.69 5.86 16.44
CA TYR A 119 8.09 5.85 17.78
C TYR A 119 7.81 7.26 18.29
N ASP A 120 8.61 8.26 17.91
CA ASP A 120 8.38 9.66 18.29
C ASP A 120 7.08 10.16 17.66
N TYR A 121 6.85 9.87 16.38
CA TYR A 121 5.57 10.13 15.72
C TYR A 121 4.40 9.47 16.46
N CYS A 122 4.54 8.21 16.87
CA CYS A 122 3.50 7.53 17.66
C CYS A 122 3.26 8.22 19.01
N THR A 123 4.28 8.75 19.63
CA THR A 123 4.18 9.45 20.92
C THR A 123 3.49 10.81 20.75
N GLU A 124 3.80 11.54 19.68
CA GLU A 124 3.16 12.82 19.34
C GLU A 124 1.66 12.64 19.05
N HIS A 125 1.27 11.49 18.47
CA HIS A 125 -0.11 11.13 18.11
C HIS A 125 -0.72 10.07 19.04
N ALA A 126 -0.27 10.01 20.30
CA ALA A 126 -0.66 8.94 21.20
C ALA A 126 -2.17 8.91 21.50
N ALA A 127 -2.79 10.08 21.62
CA ALA A 127 -4.22 10.17 21.91
C ALA A 127 -5.06 9.61 20.77
N GLU A 128 -4.72 9.97 19.52
CA GLU A 128 -5.43 9.49 18.32
C GLU A 128 -5.22 7.98 18.11
N LEU A 129 -3.99 7.49 18.32
CA LEU A 129 -3.70 6.08 18.18
C LEU A 129 -4.42 5.24 19.26
N GLU A 130 -4.51 5.72 20.48
CA GLU A 130 -5.28 5.06 21.55
C GLU A 130 -6.77 5.08 21.26
N GLU A 131 -7.30 6.21 20.79
CA GLU A 131 -8.71 6.30 20.41
C GLU A 131 -9.04 5.27 19.32
N VAL A 132 -8.23 5.20 18.23
CA VAL A 132 -8.42 4.21 17.19
C VAL A 132 -8.33 2.78 17.74
N TYR A 133 -7.31 2.49 18.57
CA TYR A 133 -7.14 1.16 19.17
C TYR A 133 -8.38 0.73 19.99
N HIS A 134 -8.98 1.64 20.75
CA HIS A 134 -10.16 1.37 21.56
C HIS A 134 -11.46 1.27 20.74
N LEU A 135 -11.52 1.93 19.58
CA LEU A 135 -12.64 1.81 18.65
C LEU A 135 -12.67 0.49 17.88
N LEU A 136 -11.53 -0.23 17.81
CA LEU A 136 -11.47 -1.52 17.11
C LEU A 136 -12.32 -2.56 17.85
N ALA A 137 -13.19 -3.25 17.08
CA ALA A 137 -14.28 -4.07 17.61
C ALA A 137 -13.83 -5.39 18.25
N ASP A 138 -12.67 -5.93 17.85
CA ASP A 138 -12.22 -7.26 18.26
C ASP A 138 -10.70 -7.34 18.47
N ASP A 139 -10.26 -8.40 19.16
CA ASP A 139 -8.86 -8.60 19.51
C ASP A 139 -7.97 -8.85 18.28
N LEU A 140 -8.51 -9.43 17.21
CA LEU A 140 -7.76 -9.64 15.99
C LEU A 140 -7.43 -8.32 15.32
N SER A 141 -8.41 -7.42 15.25
CA SER A 141 -8.23 -6.06 14.70
C SER A 141 -7.22 -5.26 15.51
N LYS A 142 -7.30 -5.33 16.83
CA LYS A 142 -6.32 -4.72 17.74
C LYS A 142 -4.92 -5.29 17.54
N LYS A 143 -4.81 -6.60 17.41
CA LYS A 143 -3.54 -7.27 17.11
C LYS A 143 -2.97 -6.83 15.74
N VAL A 144 -3.80 -6.77 14.70
CA VAL A 144 -3.37 -6.30 13.37
C VAL A 144 -2.87 -4.87 13.45
N PHE A 145 -3.61 -3.97 14.11
CA PHE A 145 -3.23 -2.57 14.28
C PHE A 145 -1.88 -2.44 14.97
N SER A 146 -1.70 -3.07 16.14
CA SER A 146 -0.44 -3.06 16.89
C SER A 146 0.74 -3.61 16.08
N SER A 147 0.54 -4.75 15.43
CA SER A 147 1.59 -5.40 14.62
C SER A 147 2.01 -4.57 13.41
N ILE A 148 1.08 -3.83 12.80
CA ILE A 148 1.41 -2.91 11.70
C ILE A 148 2.23 -1.73 12.20
N LEU A 149 1.89 -1.17 13.37
CA LEU A 149 2.68 -0.08 13.97
C LEU A 149 4.09 -0.56 14.32
N ASP A 150 4.19 -1.72 14.97
CA ASP A 150 5.49 -2.34 15.29
C ASP A 150 6.33 -2.61 14.03
N PHE A 151 5.71 -3.12 12.97
CA PHE A 151 6.37 -3.30 11.68
C PHE A 151 6.87 -1.98 11.08
N LYS A 152 6.04 -0.94 11.07
CA LYS A 152 6.41 0.37 10.49
C LYS A 152 7.58 1.01 11.23
N ILE A 153 7.66 0.84 12.55
CA ILE A 153 8.76 1.32 13.37
C ILE A 153 10.03 0.50 13.11
N SER A 154 9.92 -0.83 13.26
CA SER A 154 11.09 -1.72 13.34
C SER A 154 11.61 -2.23 12.00
N GLY A 155 10.78 -2.25 10.96
CA GLY A 155 11.07 -2.91 9.69
C GLY A 155 11.19 -4.43 9.78
N ASP A 156 10.73 -5.07 10.86
CA ASP A 156 10.80 -6.52 11.04
C ASP A 156 9.52 -7.19 10.50
N ILE A 157 9.68 -7.99 9.44
CA ILE A 157 8.56 -8.69 8.79
C ILE A 157 7.86 -9.72 9.70
N LYS A 158 8.46 -10.14 10.81
CA LYS A 158 7.85 -11.07 11.77
C LYS A 158 6.54 -10.53 12.33
N HIS A 159 6.42 -9.22 12.48
CA HIS A 159 5.18 -8.58 12.90
C HIS A 159 4.03 -8.81 11.92
N LEU A 160 4.33 -9.07 10.63
CA LEU A 160 3.31 -9.32 9.60
C LEU A 160 2.92 -10.80 9.47
N GLU A 161 3.76 -11.74 9.91
CA GLU A 161 3.56 -13.17 9.67
C GLU A 161 2.25 -13.70 10.26
N ASN A 162 1.89 -13.25 11.46
CA ASN A 162 0.71 -13.74 12.19
C ASN A 162 -0.57 -12.93 11.93
N ILE A 163 -0.51 -11.92 11.06
CA ILE A 163 -1.62 -11.05 10.72
C ILE A 163 -1.96 -11.06 9.24
N THR A 164 -1.18 -11.79 8.43
CA THR A 164 -1.43 -11.94 7.00
C THR A 164 -2.53 -12.96 6.76
N SER A 165 -3.51 -12.61 5.91
CA SER A 165 -4.52 -13.53 5.40
C SER A 165 -4.50 -13.57 3.89
N THR A 166 -4.88 -14.70 3.36
CA THR A 166 -5.09 -14.82 1.92
C THR A 166 -6.29 -13.96 1.50
N LYS A 167 -6.28 -13.51 0.25
CA LYS A 167 -7.38 -12.74 -0.33
C LYS A 167 -8.71 -13.46 -0.20
N LEU A 168 -8.71 -14.77 -0.43
CA LEU A 168 -9.91 -15.59 -0.33
C LEU A 168 -10.47 -15.65 1.09
N GLU A 169 -9.59 -15.74 2.10
CA GLU A 169 -10.00 -15.67 3.51
C GLU A 169 -10.60 -14.32 3.86
N ILE A 170 -10.02 -13.21 3.35
CA ILE A 170 -10.56 -11.87 3.56
C ILE A 170 -11.98 -11.78 3.01
N TYR A 171 -12.20 -12.21 1.77
CA TYR A 171 -13.54 -12.18 1.16
C TYR A 171 -14.52 -13.10 1.86
N ARG A 172 -14.11 -14.32 2.25
CA ARG A 172 -15.01 -15.29 2.91
C ARG A 172 -15.35 -14.96 4.34
N ASN A 173 -14.38 -14.44 5.11
CA ASN A 173 -14.48 -14.36 6.56
C ASN A 173 -14.72 -12.93 7.07
N ILE A 174 -14.27 -11.92 6.31
CA ILE A 174 -14.30 -10.51 6.71
C ILE A 174 -15.32 -9.74 5.86
N ILE A 175 -15.05 -9.56 4.57
CA ILE A 175 -15.88 -8.75 3.68
C ILE A 175 -17.25 -9.41 3.46
N LYS A 176 -17.28 -10.73 3.20
CA LYS A 176 -18.49 -11.53 2.98
C LYS A 176 -19.45 -10.87 1.99
N PRO A 177 -19.01 -10.54 0.77
CA PRO A 177 -19.85 -9.83 -0.16
C PRO A 177 -21.12 -10.66 -0.44
N ASN A 178 -22.25 -9.99 -0.40
CA ASN A 178 -23.53 -10.61 -0.66
C ASN A 178 -23.90 -10.53 -2.17
N LEU A 179 -25.01 -11.12 -2.55
CA LEU A 179 -25.45 -11.13 -3.96
C LEU A 179 -26.15 -9.81 -4.37
N ASN A 180 -26.37 -8.90 -3.42
CA ASN A 180 -27.05 -7.63 -3.61
C ASN A 180 -26.08 -6.44 -3.38
N GLU A 181 -24.80 -6.60 -3.72
CA GLU A 181 -23.81 -5.56 -3.50
C GLU A 181 -24.08 -4.29 -4.31
N HIS A 182 -24.00 -3.17 -3.63
CA HIS A 182 -23.84 -1.84 -4.18
C HIS A 182 -22.37 -1.42 -3.98
N TYR A 183 -21.52 -1.81 -4.93
CA TYR A 183 -20.08 -1.68 -4.80
C TYR A 183 -19.55 -0.35 -5.32
N VAL A 184 -18.64 0.25 -4.59
CA VAL A 184 -17.90 1.45 -5.00
C VAL A 184 -16.41 1.14 -5.07
N ASP A 185 -15.81 1.38 -6.23
CA ASP A 185 -14.39 1.16 -6.51
C ASP A 185 -13.70 2.51 -6.81
N LEU A 186 -12.99 3.02 -5.83
CA LEU A 186 -12.22 4.26 -5.95
C LEU A 186 -10.77 3.93 -6.28
N GLY A 187 -10.30 4.38 -7.45
CA GLY A 187 -9.05 3.93 -8.06
C GLY A 187 -9.22 2.58 -8.75
N ALA A 188 -10.21 2.50 -9.65
CA ALA A 188 -10.61 1.24 -10.30
C ALA A 188 -9.62 0.75 -11.38
N TYR A 189 -8.57 1.54 -11.70
CA TYR A 189 -7.53 1.20 -12.67
C TYR A 189 -8.12 0.71 -14.00
N ASN A 190 -7.94 -0.56 -14.33
CA ASN A 190 -8.48 -1.19 -15.53
C ASN A 190 -9.69 -2.12 -15.27
N GLY A 191 -10.24 -2.09 -14.05
CA GLY A 191 -11.35 -2.92 -13.60
C GLY A 191 -10.96 -4.27 -13.01
N ASP A 192 -9.70 -4.46 -12.60
CA ASP A 192 -9.21 -5.71 -12.02
C ASP A 192 -9.91 -6.06 -10.71
N THR A 193 -10.17 -5.08 -9.84
CA THR A 193 -10.91 -5.27 -8.59
C THR A 193 -12.40 -5.52 -8.82
N ILE A 194 -12.99 -4.90 -9.85
CA ILE A 194 -14.36 -5.20 -10.28
C ILE A 194 -14.43 -6.65 -10.78
N LYS A 195 -13.48 -7.07 -11.63
CA LYS A 195 -13.42 -8.45 -12.13
C LYS A 195 -13.38 -9.44 -10.98
N GLU A 196 -12.57 -9.17 -9.98
CA GLU A 196 -12.43 -10.01 -8.79
C GLU A 196 -13.74 -10.11 -7.99
N LEU A 197 -14.42 -8.98 -7.74
CA LEU A 197 -15.72 -9.00 -7.10
C LEU A 197 -16.73 -9.86 -7.90
N LEU A 198 -16.77 -9.68 -9.22
CA LEU A 198 -17.67 -10.43 -10.10
C LEU A 198 -17.40 -11.95 -10.06
N GLU A 199 -16.13 -12.37 -9.97
CA GLU A 199 -15.76 -13.78 -9.80
C GLU A 199 -16.28 -14.33 -8.47
N ILE A 200 -16.13 -13.59 -7.38
CA ILE A 200 -16.52 -13.98 -6.03
C ILE A 200 -18.03 -14.03 -5.88
N THR A 201 -18.74 -13.02 -6.40
CA THR A 201 -20.21 -12.94 -6.34
C THR A 201 -20.90 -13.72 -7.45
N ARG A 202 -20.15 -14.41 -8.32
CA ARG A 202 -20.65 -15.13 -9.51
C ARG A 202 -21.47 -14.22 -10.44
N ASN A 203 -20.95 -13.02 -10.69
CA ASN A 203 -21.60 -11.93 -11.46
C ASN A 203 -22.97 -11.49 -10.89
N LYS A 204 -23.18 -11.65 -9.59
CA LYS A 204 -24.38 -11.14 -8.91
C LYS A 204 -24.05 -9.90 -8.13
N TYR A 205 -24.69 -8.80 -8.44
CA TYR A 205 -24.60 -7.50 -7.81
C TYR A 205 -25.81 -6.66 -8.22
N VAL A 206 -26.09 -5.62 -7.50
CA VAL A 206 -27.15 -4.67 -7.88
C VAL A 206 -26.56 -3.54 -8.71
N ARG A 207 -25.43 -2.96 -8.25
CA ARG A 207 -24.85 -1.79 -8.90
C ARG A 207 -23.38 -1.64 -8.55
N ILE A 208 -22.58 -1.18 -9.50
CA ILE A 208 -21.16 -0.87 -9.29
C ILE A 208 -20.88 0.57 -9.75
N TYR A 209 -20.20 1.35 -8.93
CA TYR A 209 -19.69 2.66 -9.26
C TYR A 209 -18.17 2.63 -9.22
N ALA A 210 -17.50 3.15 -10.24
CA ALA A 210 -16.06 3.11 -10.37
C ALA A 210 -15.50 4.50 -10.70
N MET A 211 -14.46 4.94 -10.00
CA MET A 211 -13.69 6.13 -10.32
C MET A 211 -12.27 5.77 -10.72
N GLU A 212 -11.81 6.35 -11.84
CA GLU A 212 -10.43 6.21 -12.31
C GLU A 212 -9.99 7.52 -12.99
N PRO A 213 -9.03 8.24 -12.40
CA PRO A 213 -8.60 9.54 -12.90
C PRO A 213 -7.73 9.47 -14.16
N ASP A 214 -6.89 8.43 -14.31
CA ASP A 214 -6.01 8.32 -15.48
C ASP A 214 -6.81 7.93 -16.72
N ARG A 215 -6.77 8.77 -17.76
CA ARG A 215 -7.53 8.57 -19.01
C ARG A 215 -7.18 7.27 -19.74
N LYS A 216 -5.94 6.77 -19.62
CA LYS A 216 -5.54 5.53 -20.31
C LYS A 216 -6.13 4.32 -19.59
N ASN A 217 -6.08 4.34 -18.27
CA ASN A 217 -6.67 3.30 -17.45
C ASN A 217 -8.20 3.33 -17.53
N PHE A 218 -8.80 4.52 -17.49
CA PHE A 218 -10.24 4.70 -17.66
C PHE A 218 -10.75 4.13 -19.00
N LYS A 219 -10.00 4.31 -20.10
CA LYS A 219 -10.35 3.68 -21.39
C LYS A 219 -10.33 2.15 -21.34
N LYS A 220 -9.42 1.55 -20.57
CA LYS A 220 -9.38 0.09 -20.37
C LYS A 220 -10.56 -0.36 -19.51
N LEU A 221 -10.82 0.38 -18.43
CA LEU A 221 -11.97 0.16 -17.55
C LEU A 221 -13.28 0.19 -18.34
N THR A 222 -13.54 1.27 -19.09
CA THR A 222 -14.78 1.40 -19.89
C THR A 222 -14.92 0.31 -20.93
N LYS A 223 -13.81 -0.11 -21.57
CA LYS A 223 -13.83 -1.26 -22.48
C LYS A 223 -14.19 -2.55 -21.74
N TYR A 224 -13.66 -2.77 -20.55
CA TYR A 224 -13.93 -3.98 -19.76
C TYR A 224 -15.40 -4.07 -19.33
N ILE A 225 -16.02 -2.94 -18.98
CA ILE A 225 -17.40 -2.90 -18.47
C ILE A 225 -18.45 -2.71 -19.57
N SER A 226 -18.06 -2.48 -20.83
CA SER A 226 -18.98 -2.10 -21.94
C SER A 226 -20.13 -3.08 -22.19
N GLU A 227 -19.94 -4.37 -21.84
CA GLU A 227 -20.93 -5.43 -22.00
C GLU A 227 -21.57 -5.86 -20.66
N LYS A 228 -21.42 -5.04 -19.61
CA LYS A 228 -21.92 -5.33 -18.27
C LYS A 228 -22.97 -4.30 -17.85
N ASP A 229 -24.09 -4.79 -17.38
CA ASP A 229 -25.18 -3.93 -16.92
C ASP A 229 -24.91 -3.38 -15.53
N HIS A 230 -25.45 -2.19 -15.25
CA HIS A 230 -25.42 -1.55 -13.93
C HIS A 230 -24.02 -1.25 -13.36
N ILE A 231 -23.01 -1.08 -14.24
CA ILE A 231 -21.69 -0.59 -13.87
C ILE A 231 -21.49 0.80 -14.46
N TYR A 232 -21.22 1.77 -13.60
CA TYR A 232 -21.05 3.19 -13.93
C TYR A 232 -19.63 3.63 -13.65
N ALA A 233 -18.93 4.12 -14.68
CA ALA A 233 -17.55 4.58 -14.55
C ALA A 233 -17.43 6.09 -14.73
N TYR A 234 -16.60 6.71 -13.91
CA TYR A 234 -16.34 8.16 -13.88
C TYR A 234 -14.84 8.41 -14.05
N ASN A 235 -14.49 9.28 -15.03
CA ASN A 235 -13.09 9.71 -15.20
C ASN A 235 -12.77 10.87 -14.27
N ASN A 236 -12.87 10.61 -12.97
CA ASN A 236 -12.69 11.56 -11.88
C ASN A 236 -11.70 11.01 -10.84
N ALA A 237 -11.02 11.91 -10.13
CA ALA A 237 -10.38 11.57 -8.88
C ALA A 237 -11.44 11.54 -7.75
N ALA A 238 -11.34 10.61 -6.83
CA ALA A 238 -12.12 10.66 -5.60
C ALA A 238 -11.52 11.73 -4.68
N TRP A 239 -12.35 12.66 -4.21
CA TRP A 239 -11.93 13.80 -3.40
C TRP A 239 -13.04 14.24 -2.44
N CYS A 240 -12.76 15.22 -1.57
CA CYS A 240 -13.76 15.72 -0.63
C CYS A 240 -14.85 16.61 -1.27
N ILE A 241 -14.55 17.22 -2.41
CA ILE A 241 -15.46 18.09 -3.17
C ILE A 241 -15.28 17.92 -4.68
N ASP A 242 -16.28 18.30 -5.44
CA ASP A 242 -16.24 18.34 -6.90
C ASP A 242 -15.46 19.60 -7.34
N THR A 243 -14.26 19.42 -7.93
CA THR A 243 -13.37 20.51 -8.36
C THR A 243 -12.35 20.00 -9.39
N GLN A 244 -11.45 20.87 -9.80
CA GLN A 244 -10.30 20.51 -10.63
C GLN A 244 -9.04 20.41 -9.77
N LEU A 245 -8.32 19.31 -9.90
CA LEU A 245 -7.10 19.02 -9.16
C LEU A 245 -5.89 18.89 -10.08
N PRO A 246 -4.70 19.37 -9.68
CA PRO A 246 -3.47 19.12 -10.42
C PRO A 246 -3.11 17.63 -10.35
N PHE A 247 -2.78 17.04 -11.48
CA PHE A 247 -2.54 15.61 -11.61
C PHE A 247 -1.26 15.31 -12.37
N SER A 248 -0.46 14.39 -11.86
CA SER A 248 0.71 13.85 -12.53
C SER A 248 0.46 12.41 -12.95
N SER A 249 0.30 12.15 -14.23
CA SER A 249 0.28 10.80 -14.77
C SER A 249 1.72 10.33 -15.02
N LYS A 250 2.37 9.74 -14.02
CA LYS A 250 3.52 8.88 -14.26
C LYS A 250 2.98 7.54 -14.76
N SER A 251 3.60 6.98 -15.80
CA SER A 251 3.09 5.76 -16.45
C SER A 251 2.94 4.59 -15.45
N GLY A 252 1.77 3.97 -15.42
CA GLY A 252 1.48 2.77 -14.63
C GLY A 252 0.68 3.03 -13.35
N ARG A 253 0.97 2.26 -12.30
CA ARG A 253 0.30 2.33 -10.98
C ARG A 253 0.71 3.53 -10.11
N GLN A 254 1.56 4.43 -10.60
CA GLN A 254 2.09 5.59 -9.86
C GLN A 254 1.46 6.92 -10.30
N SER A 255 0.23 6.91 -10.73
CA SER A 255 -0.51 8.15 -11.00
C SER A 255 -1.06 8.71 -9.70
N SER A 256 -0.62 9.89 -9.29
CA SER A 256 -1.03 10.53 -8.03
C SER A 256 -1.35 12.00 -8.22
N LEU A 257 -2.09 12.57 -7.27
CA LEU A 257 -2.25 14.01 -7.16
C LEU A 257 -0.91 14.65 -6.86
N ALA A 258 -0.53 15.68 -7.61
CA ALA A 258 0.76 16.35 -7.47
C ALA A 258 0.56 17.83 -7.14
N SER A 259 1.37 18.34 -6.22
CA SER A 259 1.40 19.79 -5.89
C SER A 259 1.79 20.67 -7.08
N MET A 260 2.42 20.11 -8.12
CA MET A 260 2.77 20.76 -9.38
C MET A 260 2.50 19.82 -10.57
N GLY A 261 1.23 19.53 -10.84
CA GLY A 261 0.83 18.78 -12.04
C GLY A 261 0.74 19.67 -13.26
N THR A 262 1.18 19.19 -14.41
CA THR A 262 1.02 19.87 -15.71
C THR A 262 -0.38 19.68 -16.33
N LYS A 263 -1.20 18.82 -15.74
CA LYS A 263 -2.55 18.48 -16.18
C LYS A 263 -3.52 18.62 -15.02
N TYR A 264 -4.74 19.02 -15.34
CA TYR A 264 -5.83 19.05 -14.38
C TYR A 264 -6.80 17.91 -14.67
N ILE A 265 -7.35 17.34 -13.63
CA ILE A 265 -8.42 16.34 -13.67
C ILE A 265 -9.59 16.81 -12.85
N GLU A 266 -10.78 16.42 -13.27
CA GLU A 266 -11.99 16.60 -12.47
C GLU A 266 -11.95 15.68 -11.26
N SER A 267 -12.32 16.20 -10.10
CA SER A 267 -12.59 15.38 -8.91
C SER A 267 -14.08 15.30 -8.64
N LYS A 268 -14.46 14.28 -7.89
CA LYS A 268 -15.84 14.09 -7.46
C LYS A 268 -15.87 13.45 -6.08
N SER A 269 -16.76 13.94 -5.21
CA SER A 269 -17.00 13.30 -3.93
C SER A 269 -17.85 12.05 -4.11
N VAL A 270 -17.67 11.08 -3.21
CA VAL A 270 -18.46 9.83 -3.23
C VAL A 270 -19.93 10.14 -2.99
N ASP A 271 -20.23 11.03 -2.04
CA ASP A 271 -21.60 11.43 -1.74
C ASP A 271 -22.31 12.03 -2.96
N ASN A 272 -21.63 12.91 -3.73
CA ASN A 272 -22.18 13.48 -4.96
C ASN A 272 -22.24 12.44 -6.11
N MET A 273 -21.32 11.49 -6.16
CA MET A 273 -21.37 10.41 -7.15
C MET A 273 -22.57 9.49 -6.94
N LEU A 274 -22.83 9.15 -5.69
CA LEU A 274 -23.93 8.26 -5.34
C LEU A 274 -25.28 8.96 -5.34
N ASP A 275 -25.34 10.26 -5.06
CA ASP A 275 -26.56 11.05 -5.07
C ASP A 275 -27.69 10.39 -4.23
N GLY A 276 -27.34 10.07 -2.98
CA GLY A 276 -28.25 9.40 -2.02
C GLY A 276 -28.49 7.91 -2.29
N LYS A 277 -27.81 7.30 -3.25
CA LYS A 277 -27.92 5.86 -3.49
C LYS A 277 -27.04 5.09 -2.50
N GLU A 278 -27.50 3.90 -2.16
CA GLU A 278 -26.84 3.01 -1.23
C GLU A 278 -25.47 2.53 -1.74
N ALA A 279 -24.49 2.39 -0.82
CA ALA A 279 -23.28 1.64 -0.99
C ALA A 279 -23.18 0.59 0.14
N THR A 280 -22.88 -0.65 -0.20
CA THR A 280 -22.70 -1.75 0.78
C THR A 280 -21.24 -2.14 0.94
N LEU A 281 -20.42 -1.87 -0.07
CA LEU A 281 -18.99 -2.15 -0.07
C LEU A 281 -18.24 -1.03 -0.80
N ILE A 282 -17.24 -0.45 -0.15
CA ILE A 282 -16.34 0.54 -0.75
C ILE A 282 -14.91 0.01 -0.71
N LYS A 283 -14.26 -0.09 -1.87
CA LYS A 283 -12.81 -0.24 -1.99
C LYS A 283 -12.21 1.10 -2.35
N MET A 284 -11.13 1.46 -1.67
CA MET A 284 -10.42 2.72 -1.88
C MET A 284 -8.93 2.44 -2.02
N ASP A 285 -8.35 2.86 -3.15
CA ASP A 285 -6.93 2.77 -3.46
C ASP A 285 -6.61 3.94 -4.41
N VAL A 286 -6.44 5.13 -3.84
CA VAL A 286 -6.40 6.41 -4.57
C VAL A 286 -5.06 7.12 -4.46
N GLU A 287 -4.00 6.37 -4.13
CA GLU A 287 -2.60 6.77 -4.16
C GLU A 287 -2.33 8.10 -3.41
N GLY A 288 -2.75 8.16 -2.13
CA GLY A 288 -2.50 9.26 -1.21
C GLY A 288 -3.61 10.32 -1.12
N ALA A 289 -4.77 10.06 -1.73
CA ALA A 289 -5.97 10.90 -1.59
C ALA A 289 -7.04 10.26 -0.69
N GLU A 290 -6.68 9.21 0.06
CA GLU A 290 -7.62 8.42 0.87
C GLU A 290 -8.34 9.28 1.90
N ARG A 291 -7.63 10.17 2.58
CA ARG A 291 -8.20 11.05 3.60
C ARG A 291 -9.27 11.99 3.02
N GLU A 292 -8.96 12.63 1.92
CA GLU A 292 -9.87 13.55 1.24
C GLU A 292 -11.07 12.78 0.63
N ALA A 293 -10.84 11.61 0.09
CA ALA A 293 -11.90 10.75 -0.44
C ALA A 293 -12.84 10.27 0.68
N LEU A 294 -12.32 9.94 1.87
CA LEU A 294 -13.13 9.60 3.04
C LEU A 294 -14.01 10.80 3.48
N TRP A 295 -13.46 12.02 3.48
CA TRP A 295 -14.26 13.20 3.75
C TRP A 295 -15.37 13.43 2.71
N GLY A 296 -15.11 13.11 1.44
CA GLY A 296 -16.10 13.14 0.38
C GLY A 296 -17.14 12.01 0.42
N ALA A 297 -17.01 11.10 1.38
CA ALA A 297 -17.91 9.96 1.58
C ALA A 297 -18.60 9.98 2.95
N CYS A 298 -18.57 11.10 3.68
CA CYS A 298 -19.07 11.18 5.06
C CYS A 298 -20.53 10.75 5.20
N GLN A 299 -21.42 11.17 4.29
CA GLN A 299 -22.83 10.79 4.33
C GLN A 299 -23.00 9.31 4.01
N THR A 300 -22.33 8.83 2.96
CA THR A 300 -22.34 7.41 2.57
C THR A 300 -21.83 6.53 3.69
N LEU A 301 -20.69 6.86 4.31
CA LEU A 301 -20.08 6.08 5.39
C LEU A 301 -20.93 6.06 6.66
N SER A 302 -21.73 7.09 6.93
CA SER A 302 -22.66 7.10 8.07
C SER A 302 -23.78 6.04 7.95
N LEU A 303 -24.00 5.51 6.76
CA LEU A 303 -25.03 4.51 6.45
C LEU A 303 -24.47 3.09 6.30
N ILE A 304 -23.14 2.94 6.24
CA ILE A 304 -22.47 1.64 6.08
C ILE A 304 -21.94 1.18 7.43
N HIS A 305 -22.16 -0.11 7.75
CA HIS A 305 -21.41 -0.75 8.82
C HIS A 305 -19.96 -0.94 8.40
N ILE A 306 -19.04 -0.23 9.07
CA ILE A 306 -17.61 -0.34 8.79
C ILE A 306 -17.14 -1.69 9.32
N SER A 307 -16.93 -2.63 8.42
CA SER A 307 -16.18 -3.86 8.69
C SER A 307 -14.74 -3.64 8.25
N GLU A 308 -13.85 -3.79 9.19
CA GLU A 308 -12.39 -3.87 9.15
C GLU A 308 -11.62 -3.22 7.98
N PRO A 309 -10.60 -2.40 8.32
CA PRO A 309 -9.68 -1.85 7.35
C PRO A 309 -8.93 -2.96 6.63
N THR A 310 -8.88 -2.80 5.37
CA THR A 310 -8.23 -3.70 4.44
C THR A 310 -6.77 -3.93 4.78
N ARG A 311 -6.39 -5.17 4.81
CA ARG A 311 -5.00 -5.61 4.95
C ARG A 311 -4.16 -5.14 3.77
N ARG A 312 -2.98 -4.62 4.07
CA ARG A 312 -1.95 -4.46 3.04
C ARG A 312 -1.67 -5.81 2.37
N ARG A 313 -1.69 -5.82 1.06
CA ARG A 313 -1.19 -6.94 0.27
C ARG A 313 0.33 -6.82 0.19
N GLY A 314 1.02 -7.75 0.83
CA GLY A 314 2.45 -7.87 0.69
C GLY A 314 3.29 -7.05 1.66
N ILE A 315 4.59 -7.23 1.55
CA ILE A 315 5.63 -6.52 2.28
C ILE A 315 5.94 -5.25 1.47
N SER A 316 5.72 -4.09 2.04
CA SER A 316 6.05 -2.79 1.43
C SER A 316 6.85 -1.95 2.38
#